data_ea5ad40dd78949527d7ea321c06807b9
#
_entry.id   ea5ad40dd78949527d7ea321c06807b9
#
_cell.length_a   1.000
_cell.length_b   1.000
_cell.length_c   1.000
_cell.angle_alpha   90.00
_cell.angle_beta   90.00
_cell.angle_gamma   90.00
#
_symmetry.space_group_name_H-M   'P 1'
#
loop_
_entity.id
_entity.type
_entity.pdbx_description
1 polymer ?
#
loop_
_entity_poly.entity_id
_entity_poly.type
_entity_poly.pdbx_seq_one_letter_code
_entity_poly.pdbx_strand_id
1 'polypeptide(L)'
;VQSALLEAMQERQVTIGKQTFRLPDPFLVMATQNPIESEGTYPLPEAQVDRFMFKVVIGYPSYHEEVTVVERMSAEIPEAATAVTAKELLGLQAVADAVYVDPKIREYAVTLTAATRRPQEFGLEGLRRYISYGASPRASLNMVLGGRALALLRGREYVMPEDVRDLAPEVLRHRLVLSYEALADDVTADSIVEQAVGAVQAPRIALGDPYEAQKTIPLAGEASQGA
;
A
#
# COMPACT_ATOMS: atom_id res chain seq x y z
N VAL A 1 11.01 -16.94 -14.82
CA VAL A 1 9.69 -16.75 -14.16
C VAL A 1 9.60 -15.37 -13.53
N GLN A 2 10.57 -14.92 -12.71
CA GLN A 2 10.54 -13.62 -12.02
C GLN A 2 10.43 -12.43 -12.99
N SER A 3 11.15 -12.42 -14.10
CA SER A 3 11.10 -11.34 -15.11
C SER A 3 9.72 -11.19 -15.76
N ALA A 4 9.04 -12.30 -16.06
CA ALA A 4 7.69 -12.29 -16.61
C ALA A 4 6.66 -11.78 -15.61
N LEU A 5 6.84 -12.08 -14.31
CA LEU A 5 5.99 -11.54 -13.26
C LEU A 5 6.13 -10.02 -13.15
N LEU A 6 7.34 -9.49 -13.29
CA LEU A 6 7.59 -8.06 -13.26
C LEU A 6 6.95 -7.32 -14.42
N GLU A 7 7.02 -7.90 -15.64
CA GLU A 7 6.34 -7.37 -16.82
C GLU A 7 4.82 -7.34 -16.56
N ALA A 8 4.25 -8.44 -16.07
CA ALA A 8 2.83 -8.52 -15.74
C ALA A 8 2.39 -7.46 -14.73
N MET A 9 3.19 -7.22 -13.69
CA MET A 9 2.88 -6.23 -12.64
C MET A 9 2.97 -4.77 -13.12
N GLN A 10 3.90 -4.47 -14.05
CA GLN A 10 4.12 -3.10 -14.49
C GLN A 10 3.31 -2.73 -15.70
N GLU A 11 3.37 -3.60 -16.72
CA GLU A 11 2.84 -3.32 -18.04
C GLU A 11 1.44 -3.93 -18.23
N ARG A 12 0.95 -4.70 -17.24
CA ARG A 12 -0.30 -5.49 -17.33
C ARG A 12 -0.39 -6.31 -18.61
N GLN A 13 0.74 -6.90 -18.98
CA GLN A 13 0.89 -7.74 -20.18
C GLN A 13 1.89 -8.86 -19.92
N VAL A 14 1.84 -9.89 -20.73
CA VAL A 14 2.80 -11.00 -20.75
C VAL A 14 3.29 -11.22 -22.17
N THR A 15 4.61 -11.26 -22.33
CA THR A 15 5.23 -11.54 -23.64
C THR A 15 5.68 -13.00 -23.69
N ILE A 16 5.12 -13.74 -24.66
CA ILE A 16 5.45 -15.15 -24.93
C ILE A 16 6.06 -15.23 -26.33
N GLY A 17 7.34 -15.47 -26.42
CA GLY A 17 8.07 -15.49 -27.69
C GLY A 17 8.09 -14.09 -28.32
N LYS A 18 7.35 -13.90 -29.42
CA LYS A 18 7.22 -12.62 -30.16
C LYS A 18 5.85 -11.97 -30.01
N GLN A 19 4.97 -12.55 -29.22
CA GLN A 19 3.60 -12.05 -29.05
C GLN A 19 3.41 -11.52 -27.62
N THR A 20 2.77 -10.35 -27.54
CA THR A 20 2.41 -9.70 -26.28
C THR A 20 0.90 -9.81 -26.07
N PHE A 21 0.51 -10.31 -24.91
CA PHE A 21 -0.89 -10.47 -24.50
C PHE A 21 -1.18 -9.53 -23.34
N ARG A 22 -2.21 -8.69 -23.46
CA ARG A 22 -2.71 -7.88 -22.35
C ARG A 22 -3.41 -8.75 -21.34
N LEU A 23 -3.17 -8.47 -20.06
CA LEU A 23 -3.88 -9.12 -18.98
C LEU A 23 -5.28 -8.50 -18.79
N PRO A 24 -6.29 -9.28 -18.41
CA PRO A 24 -7.64 -8.78 -18.19
C PRO A 24 -7.69 -7.86 -16.97
N ASP A 25 -8.61 -6.92 -16.95
CA ASP A 25 -8.97 -6.13 -15.78
C ASP A 25 -10.18 -6.75 -15.06
N PRO A 26 -10.22 -6.77 -13.73
CA PRO A 26 -9.15 -6.37 -12.81
C PRO A 26 -8.02 -7.40 -12.72
N PHE A 27 -6.79 -6.95 -12.60
CA PHE A 27 -5.61 -7.79 -12.41
C PHE A 27 -4.96 -7.50 -11.05
N LEU A 28 -4.81 -8.54 -10.25
CA LEU A 28 -4.19 -8.48 -8.92
C LEU A 28 -3.05 -9.50 -8.84
N VAL A 29 -1.90 -9.07 -8.32
CA VAL A 29 -0.79 -9.97 -7.96
C VAL A 29 -0.72 -10.08 -6.45
N MET A 30 -0.87 -11.29 -5.96
CA MET A 30 -0.70 -11.64 -4.56
C MET A 30 0.39 -12.68 -4.45
N ALA A 31 1.34 -12.48 -3.54
CA ALA A 31 2.45 -13.40 -3.27
C ALA A 31 2.57 -13.62 -1.77
N THR A 32 2.95 -14.83 -1.38
CA THR A 32 3.24 -15.17 0.01
C THR A 32 4.73 -15.39 0.20
N GLN A 33 5.25 -15.01 1.35
CA GLN A 33 6.59 -15.36 1.82
C GLN A 33 6.46 -16.16 3.12
N ASN A 34 7.10 -17.33 3.16
CA ASN A 34 7.23 -18.05 4.41
C ASN A 34 8.62 -17.71 5.02
N PRO A 35 8.68 -17.03 6.18
CA PRO A 35 9.96 -16.65 6.78
C PRO A 35 10.75 -17.86 7.30
N ILE A 36 10.11 -19.02 7.47
CA ILE A 36 10.73 -20.24 8.04
C ILE A 36 11.43 -21.06 6.94
N GLU A 37 10.92 -21.02 5.72
CA GLU A 37 11.46 -21.76 4.58
C GLU A 37 12.42 -20.86 3.75
N SER A 38 13.66 -20.73 4.20
CA SER A 38 14.71 -20.03 3.47
C SER A 38 15.56 -20.93 2.57
N GLU A 39 15.54 -22.24 2.78
CA GLU A 39 16.29 -23.20 1.95
C GLU A 39 15.65 -23.37 0.56
N GLY A 40 16.41 -23.05 -0.49
CA GLY A 40 15.98 -23.23 -1.89
C GLY A 40 15.15 -22.10 -2.48
N THR A 41 14.88 -21.01 -1.74
CA THR A 41 14.20 -19.82 -2.27
C THR A 41 15.20 -18.68 -2.49
N TYR A 42 15.14 -18.07 -3.69
CA TYR A 42 15.86 -16.82 -3.94
C TYR A 42 14.99 -15.66 -3.52
N PRO A 43 15.43 -14.82 -2.56
CA PRO A 43 14.68 -13.62 -2.19
C PRO A 43 14.52 -12.72 -3.43
N LEU A 44 13.35 -12.11 -3.55
CA LEU A 44 13.15 -11.09 -4.58
C LEU A 44 14.10 -9.91 -4.33
N PRO A 45 14.78 -9.39 -5.35
CA PRO A 45 15.54 -8.14 -5.22
C PRO A 45 14.67 -7.01 -4.68
N GLU A 46 15.24 -6.13 -3.87
CA GLU A 46 14.53 -5.01 -3.22
C GLU A 46 13.73 -4.15 -4.21
N ALA A 47 14.30 -3.89 -5.40
CA ALA A 47 13.63 -3.15 -6.47
C ALA A 47 12.35 -3.85 -6.98
N GLN A 48 12.24 -5.15 -6.81
CA GLN A 48 11.05 -5.94 -7.18
C GLN A 48 10.03 -5.95 -6.04
N VAL A 49 10.50 -6.06 -4.81
CA VAL A 49 9.65 -5.98 -3.61
C VAL A 49 8.99 -4.60 -3.48
N ASP A 50 9.70 -3.51 -3.82
CA ASP A 50 9.17 -2.13 -3.83
C ASP A 50 7.95 -1.94 -4.76
N ARG A 51 7.72 -2.84 -5.70
CA ARG A 51 6.57 -2.78 -6.64
C ARG A 51 5.26 -3.28 -6.04
N PHE A 52 5.31 -4.11 -5.01
CA PHE A 52 4.11 -4.52 -4.28
C PHE A 52 3.56 -3.33 -3.49
N MET A 53 2.25 -3.15 -3.53
CA MET A 53 1.59 -2.06 -2.83
C MET A 53 1.73 -2.19 -1.32
N PHE A 54 1.47 -3.37 -0.80
CA PHE A 54 1.49 -3.70 0.62
C PHE A 54 2.32 -4.94 0.93
N LYS A 55 2.90 -4.97 2.12
CA LYS A 55 3.38 -6.18 2.78
C LYS A 55 2.60 -6.33 4.09
N VAL A 56 1.64 -7.25 4.08
CA VAL A 56 0.82 -7.57 5.24
C VAL A 56 1.50 -8.68 6.04
N VAL A 57 1.70 -8.45 7.33
CA VAL A 57 2.23 -9.47 8.25
C VAL A 57 1.04 -10.19 8.86
N ILE A 58 1.00 -11.51 8.68
CA ILE A 58 -0.04 -12.36 9.25
C ILE A 58 0.56 -13.12 10.43
N GLY A 59 0.01 -12.90 11.62
CA GLY A 59 0.36 -13.61 12.83
C GLY A 59 -0.41 -14.93 12.97
N TYR A 60 -0.11 -15.66 14.05
CA TYR A 60 -0.93 -16.79 14.43
C TYR A 60 -2.32 -16.34 14.88
N PRO A 61 -3.37 -17.14 14.62
CA PRO A 61 -4.69 -16.86 15.15
C PRO A 61 -4.68 -16.92 16.69
N SER A 62 -5.61 -16.23 17.32
CA SER A 62 -5.86 -16.39 18.75
C SER A 62 -6.38 -17.80 19.05
N TYR A 63 -6.27 -18.25 20.30
CA TYR A 63 -6.77 -19.57 20.71
C TYR A 63 -8.22 -19.84 20.26
N HIS A 64 -9.12 -18.87 20.41
CA HIS A 64 -10.52 -19.04 20.01
C HIS A 64 -10.71 -19.11 18.48
N GLU A 65 -9.94 -18.33 17.74
CA GLU A 65 -9.95 -18.40 16.28
C GLU A 65 -9.38 -19.73 15.79
N GLU A 66 -8.31 -20.23 16.41
CA GLU A 66 -7.72 -21.52 16.08
C GLU A 66 -8.70 -22.67 16.34
N VAL A 67 -9.41 -22.66 17.48
CA VAL A 67 -10.50 -23.62 17.76
C VAL A 67 -11.56 -23.56 16.66
N THR A 68 -12.00 -22.36 16.27
CA THR A 68 -12.98 -22.17 15.19
C THR A 68 -12.47 -22.70 13.85
N VAL A 69 -11.18 -22.49 13.54
CA VAL A 69 -10.55 -23.05 12.33
C VAL A 69 -10.57 -24.57 12.35
N VAL A 70 -10.18 -25.18 13.48
CA VAL A 70 -10.19 -26.64 13.64
C VAL A 70 -11.62 -27.22 13.48
N GLU A 71 -12.60 -26.61 14.11
CA GLU A 71 -14.01 -27.03 13.98
C GLU A 71 -14.49 -26.97 12.53
N ARG A 72 -14.23 -25.86 11.82
CA ARG A 72 -14.64 -25.68 10.41
C ARG A 72 -13.90 -26.62 9.46
N MET A 73 -12.62 -26.83 9.66
CA MET A 73 -11.79 -27.66 8.77
C MET A 73 -11.93 -29.16 9.05
N SER A 74 -12.50 -29.55 10.21
CA SER A 74 -12.82 -30.93 10.54
C SER A 74 -14.20 -31.38 10.01
N ALA A 75 -14.99 -30.43 9.51
CA ALA A 75 -16.28 -30.69 8.88
C ALA A 75 -16.20 -30.54 7.36
N GLU A 76 -17.32 -30.63 6.67
CA GLU A 76 -17.39 -30.33 5.24
C GLU A 76 -17.01 -28.84 5.01
N ILE A 77 -15.95 -28.60 4.22
CA ILE A 77 -15.44 -27.25 3.97
C ILE A 77 -16.43 -26.51 3.09
N PRO A 78 -17.03 -25.42 3.56
CA PRO A 78 -18.01 -24.68 2.76
C PRO A 78 -17.35 -24.02 1.55
N GLU A 79 -17.98 -24.12 0.39
CA GLU A 79 -17.54 -23.39 -0.80
C GLU A 79 -17.78 -21.88 -0.63
N ALA A 80 -16.80 -21.08 -1.03
CA ALA A 80 -16.93 -19.64 -1.00
C ALA A 80 -17.89 -19.16 -2.13
N ALA A 81 -18.93 -18.44 -1.75
CA ALA A 81 -19.82 -17.80 -2.70
C ALA A 81 -19.17 -16.54 -3.30
N THR A 82 -19.53 -16.20 -4.54
CA THR A 82 -19.11 -14.95 -5.17
C THR A 82 -19.72 -13.77 -4.41
N ALA A 83 -18.90 -12.99 -3.71
CA ALA A 83 -19.35 -11.80 -2.99
C ALA A 83 -19.42 -10.56 -3.89
N VAL A 84 -18.49 -10.43 -4.83
CA VAL A 84 -18.37 -9.28 -5.75
C VAL A 84 -17.92 -9.79 -7.13
N THR A 85 -18.60 -9.33 -8.17
CA THR A 85 -18.20 -9.63 -9.57
C THR A 85 -17.04 -8.72 -10.01
N ALA A 86 -16.31 -9.11 -11.05
CA ALA A 86 -15.24 -8.29 -11.63
C ALA A 86 -15.76 -6.90 -12.07
N LYS A 87 -16.98 -6.84 -12.62
CA LYS A 87 -17.60 -5.58 -13.05
C LYS A 87 -17.90 -4.66 -11.86
N GLU A 88 -18.43 -5.21 -10.78
CA GLU A 88 -18.70 -4.46 -9.55
C GLU A 88 -17.40 -3.97 -8.93
N LEU A 89 -16.34 -4.79 -8.92
CA LEU A 89 -15.03 -4.39 -8.42
C LEU A 89 -14.45 -3.21 -9.21
N LEU A 90 -14.54 -3.22 -10.53
CA LEU A 90 -14.14 -2.08 -11.37
C LEU A 90 -14.97 -0.82 -11.07
N GLY A 91 -16.26 -0.99 -10.79
CA GLY A 91 -17.11 0.11 -10.32
C GLY A 91 -16.66 0.68 -8.99
N LEU A 92 -16.32 -0.17 -8.01
CA LEU A 92 -15.78 0.25 -6.72
C LEU A 92 -14.42 0.94 -6.83
N GLN A 93 -13.56 0.49 -7.74
CA GLN A 93 -12.29 1.17 -8.04
C GLN A 93 -12.50 2.59 -8.55
N ALA A 94 -13.47 2.78 -9.46
CA ALA A 94 -13.80 4.12 -9.96
C ALA A 94 -14.35 5.04 -8.85
N VAL A 95 -15.13 4.50 -7.92
CA VAL A 95 -15.60 5.26 -6.75
C VAL A 95 -14.44 5.61 -5.82
N ALA A 96 -13.51 4.67 -5.56
CA ALA A 96 -12.31 4.93 -4.76
C ALA A 96 -11.43 6.02 -5.39
N ASP A 97 -11.30 6.04 -6.72
CA ASP A 97 -10.53 7.07 -7.44
C ASP A 97 -11.16 8.47 -7.31
N ALA A 98 -12.48 8.55 -7.12
CA ALA A 98 -13.20 9.80 -6.90
C ALA A 98 -13.12 10.32 -5.45
N VAL A 99 -12.63 9.51 -4.48
CA VAL A 99 -12.45 9.94 -3.09
C VAL A 99 -11.48 11.13 -3.02
N TYR A 100 -11.91 12.21 -2.38
CA TYR A 100 -11.13 13.43 -2.27
C TYR A 100 -9.89 13.26 -1.39
N VAL A 101 -8.78 13.83 -1.84
CA VAL A 101 -7.51 13.86 -1.10
C VAL A 101 -7.03 15.30 -0.98
N ASP A 102 -7.04 15.84 0.23
CA ASP A 102 -6.52 17.17 0.51
C ASP A 102 -5.01 17.25 0.17
N PRO A 103 -4.51 18.40 -0.37
CA PRO A 103 -3.09 18.59 -0.60
C PRO A 103 -2.22 18.30 0.63
N LYS A 104 -2.67 18.67 1.83
CA LYS A 104 -1.96 18.38 3.10
C LYS A 104 -1.82 16.89 3.40
N ILE A 105 -2.78 16.05 2.96
CA ILE A 105 -2.67 14.59 3.07
C ILE A 105 -1.57 14.07 2.16
N ARG A 106 -1.46 14.59 0.94
CA ARG A 106 -0.38 14.22 0.01
C ARG A 106 0.98 14.62 0.57
N GLU A 107 1.08 15.83 1.11
CA GLU A 107 2.29 16.32 1.79
C GLU A 107 2.64 15.44 3.00
N TYR A 108 1.64 15.02 3.78
CA TYR A 108 1.84 14.14 4.92
C TYR A 108 2.41 12.77 4.50
N ALA A 109 1.86 12.15 3.45
CA ALA A 109 2.37 10.89 2.91
C ALA A 109 3.81 11.03 2.39
N VAL A 110 4.14 12.16 1.74
CA VAL A 110 5.51 12.47 1.30
C VAL A 110 6.43 12.68 2.49
N THR A 111 5.97 13.38 3.54
CA THR A 111 6.74 13.66 4.76
C THR A 111 7.06 12.38 5.52
N LEU A 112 6.09 11.46 5.68
CA LEU A 112 6.34 10.13 6.27
C LEU A 112 7.39 9.35 5.49
N THR A 113 7.30 9.37 4.16
CA THR A 113 8.30 8.72 3.30
C THR A 113 9.67 9.39 3.43
N ALA A 114 9.73 10.73 3.50
CA ALA A 114 10.97 11.48 3.68
C ALA A 114 11.64 11.21 5.02
N ALA A 115 10.86 11.02 6.09
CA ALA A 115 11.36 10.67 7.41
C ALA A 115 12.15 9.35 7.41
N THR A 116 11.80 8.39 6.54
CA THR A 116 12.59 7.17 6.38
C THR A 116 13.91 7.37 5.62
N ARG A 117 14.02 8.41 4.79
CA ARG A 117 15.23 8.70 4.01
C ARG A 117 16.21 9.60 4.75
N ARG A 118 15.67 10.55 5.50
CA ARG A 118 16.42 11.62 6.20
C ARG A 118 15.90 11.77 7.62
N PRO A 119 15.99 10.71 8.46
CA PRO A 119 15.41 10.70 9.79
C PRO A 119 15.92 11.85 10.67
N GLN A 120 17.17 12.31 10.46
CA GLN A 120 17.75 13.43 11.20
C GLN A 120 17.02 14.76 11.00
N GLU A 121 16.31 14.97 9.87
CA GLU A 121 15.51 16.17 9.63
C GLU A 121 14.19 16.16 10.42
N PHE A 122 13.87 15.03 11.03
CA PHE A 122 12.61 14.80 11.77
C PHE A 122 12.83 14.49 13.27
N GLY A 123 14.03 14.81 13.80
CA GLY A 123 14.37 14.54 15.21
C GLY A 123 14.59 13.05 15.51
N LEU A 124 14.93 12.27 14.48
CA LEU A 124 15.16 10.82 14.56
C LEU A 124 16.60 10.47 14.22
N GLU A 125 17.57 11.26 14.70
CA GLU A 125 19.00 11.10 14.42
C GLU A 125 19.50 9.69 14.70
N GLY A 126 19.00 9.08 15.78
CA GLY A 126 19.36 7.72 16.20
C GLY A 126 19.02 6.64 15.18
N LEU A 127 18.02 6.88 14.32
CA LEU A 127 17.61 5.92 13.29
C LEU A 127 18.52 5.94 12.06
N ARG A 128 19.31 7.00 11.85
CA ARG A 128 20.13 7.14 10.63
C ARG A 128 21.11 5.97 10.44
N ARG A 129 21.68 5.44 11.51
CA ARG A 129 22.61 4.31 11.48
C ARG A 129 21.95 2.99 11.10
N TYR A 130 20.63 2.84 11.33
CA TYR A 130 19.89 1.62 11.07
C TYR A 130 19.30 1.52 9.67
N ILE A 131 19.27 2.61 8.91
CA ILE A 131 18.68 2.68 7.58
C ILE A 131 19.75 2.85 6.52
N SER A 132 19.99 1.81 5.71
CA SER A 132 20.84 1.90 4.52
C SER A 132 20.14 2.67 3.42
N TYR A 133 18.89 2.32 3.11
CA TYR A 133 18.04 3.01 2.14
C TYR A 133 16.63 3.16 2.69
N GLY A 134 16.09 4.38 2.63
CA GLY A 134 14.69 4.68 2.95
C GLY A 134 13.74 4.39 1.78
N ALA A 135 12.45 4.50 2.03
CA ALA A 135 11.41 4.15 1.08
C ALA A 135 11.40 5.01 -0.19
N SER A 136 11.07 4.42 -1.32
CA SER A 136 10.96 5.09 -2.63
C SER A 136 9.72 6.00 -2.70
N PRO A 137 9.60 6.90 -3.72
CA PRO A 137 8.39 7.70 -3.94
C PRO A 137 7.11 6.88 -4.15
N ARG A 138 7.24 5.58 -4.52
CA ARG A 138 6.10 4.67 -4.58
C ARG A 138 5.38 4.53 -3.25
N ALA A 139 6.09 4.65 -2.14
CA ALA A 139 5.49 4.62 -0.82
C ALA A 139 4.47 5.75 -0.63
N SER A 140 4.84 6.99 -0.95
CA SER A 140 3.92 8.14 -0.86
C SER A 140 2.70 7.95 -1.76
N LEU A 141 2.91 7.47 -2.99
CA LEU A 141 1.83 7.18 -3.94
C LEU A 141 0.89 6.10 -3.38
N ASN A 142 1.45 4.99 -2.89
CA ASN A 142 0.66 3.86 -2.38
C ASN A 142 -0.11 4.21 -1.09
N MET A 143 0.45 5.05 -0.22
CA MET A 143 -0.29 5.58 0.95
C MET A 143 -1.50 6.41 0.53
N VAL A 144 -1.38 7.23 -0.53
CA VAL A 144 -2.50 8.03 -1.03
C VAL A 144 -3.55 7.15 -1.70
N LEU A 145 -3.15 6.23 -2.57
CA LEU A 145 -4.07 5.31 -3.27
C LEU A 145 -4.78 4.38 -2.28
N GLY A 146 -4.03 3.77 -1.35
CA GLY A 146 -4.59 2.93 -0.30
C GLY A 146 -5.50 3.73 0.65
N GLY A 147 -5.12 4.98 0.97
CA GLY A 147 -5.92 5.89 1.79
C GLY A 147 -7.31 6.16 1.20
N ARG A 148 -7.42 6.32 -0.13
CA ARG A 148 -8.70 6.44 -0.82
C ARG A 148 -9.58 5.21 -0.63
N ALA A 149 -9.01 4.02 -0.87
CA ALA A 149 -9.72 2.76 -0.70
C ALA A 149 -10.14 2.55 0.76
N LEU A 150 -9.26 2.87 1.72
CA LEU A 150 -9.55 2.73 3.14
C LEU A 150 -10.63 3.72 3.61
N ALA A 151 -10.59 4.97 3.12
CA ALA A 151 -11.64 5.95 3.39
C ALA A 151 -13.01 5.49 2.86
N LEU A 152 -13.05 4.95 1.62
CA LEU A 152 -14.26 4.37 1.05
C LEU A 152 -14.79 3.19 1.89
N LEU A 153 -13.92 2.26 2.29
CA LEU A 153 -14.29 1.14 3.18
C LEU A 153 -14.82 1.61 4.55
N ARG A 154 -14.40 2.79 5.01
CA ARG A 154 -14.87 3.46 6.23
C ARG A 154 -16.11 4.35 5.98
N GLY A 155 -16.70 4.29 4.79
CA GLY A 155 -17.90 5.05 4.41
C GLY A 155 -17.67 6.55 4.24
N ARG A 156 -16.46 6.98 3.85
CA ARG A 156 -16.11 8.40 3.67
C ARG A 156 -15.73 8.71 2.23
N GLU A 157 -16.05 9.91 1.79
CA GLU A 157 -15.74 10.45 0.46
C GLU A 157 -14.42 11.26 0.44
N TYR A 158 -13.69 11.28 1.54
CA TYR A 158 -12.41 11.99 1.70
C TYR A 158 -11.45 11.22 2.59
N VAL A 159 -10.15 11.38 2.31
CA VAL A 159 -9.07 10.74 3.06
C VAL A 159 -8.72 11.57 4.29
N MET A 160 -8.58 10.90 5.43
CA MET A 160 -8.12 11.45 6.69
C MET A 160 -6.63 11.13 6.95
N PRO A 161 -5.92 11.90 7.79
CA PRO A 161 -4.55 11.57 8.19
C PRO A 161 -4.41 10.17 8.80
N GLU A 162 -5.43 9.71 9.53
CA GLU A 162 -5.48 8.40 10.13
C GLU A 162 -5.42 7.29 9.09
N ASP A 163 -6.05 7.47 7.92
CA ASP A 163 -6.03 6.46 6.86
C ASP A 163 -4.61 6.25 6.32
N VAL A 164 -3.86 7.32 6.16
CA VAL A 164 -2.45 7.28 5.74
C VAL A 164 -1.58 6.65 6.83
N ARG A 165 -1.82 7.02 8.09
CA ARG A 165 -1.07 6.51 9.25
C ARG A 165 -1.28 5.02 9.44
N ASP A 166 -2.52 4.55 9.34
CA ASP A 166 -2.87 3.14 9.52
C ASP A 166 -2.27 2.25 8.42
N LEU A 167 -2.07 2.80 7.21
CA LEU A 167 -1.45 2.09 6.09
C LEU A 167 0.08 2.18 6.06
N ALA A 168 0.68 3.11 6.82
CA ALA A 168 2.11 3.35 6.76
C ALA A 168 2.95 2.09 7.05
N PRO A 169 2.64 1.24 8.05
CA PRO A 169 3.39 0.01 8.29
C PRO A 169 3.38 -0.93 7.08
N GLU A 170 2.22 -1.21 6.50
CA GLU A 170 2.05 -2.12 5.37
C GLU A 170 2.73 -1.61 4.09
N VAL A 171 2.77 -0.28 3.93
CA VAL A 171 3.39 0.36 2.77
C VAL A 171 4.90 0.52 2.93
N LEU A 172 5.40 0.81 4.14
CA LEU A 172 6.79 1.19 4.36
C LEU A 172 7.70 0.03 4.73
N ARG A 173 7.22 -0.99 5.50
CA ARG A 173 8.10 -2.02 6.09
C ARG A 173 8.96 -2.78 5.09
N HIS A 174 8.46 -3.02 3.88
CA HIS A 174 9.18 -3.75 2.83
C HIS A 174 9.98 -2.86 1.89
N ARG A 175 9.99 -1.56 2.15
CA ARG A 175 10.71 -0.55 1.37
C ARG A 175 11.90 0.03 2.11
N LEU A 176 12.09 -0.37 3.36
CA LEU A 176 13.25 0.00 4.15
C LEU A 176 14.33 -1.06 4.00
N VAL A 177 15.53 -0.64 3.60
CA VAL A 177 16.71 -1.50 3.61
C VAL A 177 17.48 -1.19 4.88
N LEU A 178 17.51 -2.17 5.75
CA LEU A 178 18.19 -2.05 7.04
C LEU A 178 19.71 -2.19 6.90
N SER A 179 20.44 -1.57 7.81
CA SER A 179 21.90 -1.74 7.93
C SER A 179 22.24 -3.01 8.72
N TYR A 180 23.51 -3.40 8.68
CA TYR A 180 24.02 -4.48 9.54
C TYR A 180 23.91 -4.14 11.04
N GLU A 181 24.01 -2.86 11.39
CA GLU A 181 23.85 -2.38 12.76
C GLU A 181 22.43 -2.60 13.27
N ALA A 182 21.42 -2.41 12.40
CA ALA A 182 20.03 -2.70 12.74
C ALA A 182 19.83 -4.19 13.07
N LEU A 183 20.46 -5.09 12.31
CA LEU A 183 20.40 -6.52 12.57
C LEU A 183 21.11 -6.90 13.87
N ALA A 184 22.25 -6.25 14.18
CA ALA A 184 23.01 -6.49 15.42
C ALA A 184 22.28 -6.00 16.67
N ASP A 185 21.49 -4.93 16.55
CA ASP A 185 20.75 -4.30 17.64
C ASP A 185 19.27 -4.74 17.68
N ASP A 186 18.89 -5.79 16.91
CA ASP A 186 17.50 -6.31 16.80
C ASP A 186 16.45 -5.25 16.41
N VAL A 187 16.87 -4.23 15.65
CA VAL A 187 15.97 -3.16 15.18
C VAL A 187 15.25 -3.60 13.93
N THR A 188 13.93 -3.60 13.98
CA THR A 188 13.06 -4.02 12.86
C THR A 188 12.60 -2.86 11.99
N ALA A 189 12.20 -3.14 10.75
CA ALA A 189 11.60 -2.13 9.89
C ALA A 189 10.30 -1.55 10.51
N ASP A 190 9.51 -2.39 11.19
CA ASP A 190 8.27 -1.95 11.85
C ASP A 190 8.55 -0.96 12.98
N SER A 191 9.59 -1.20 13.80
CA SER A 191 9.96 -0.28 14.88
C SER A 191 10.46 1.07 14.35
N ILE A 192 11.12 1.08 13.19
CA ILE A 192 11.55 2.32 12.52
C ILE A 192 10.33 3.08 11.97
N VAL A 193 9.39 2.36 11.34
CA VAL A 193 8.17 2.97 10.80
C VAL A 193 7.31 3.55 11.92
N GLU A 194 7.16 2.85 13.04
CA GLU A 194 6.42 3.34 14.21
C GLU A 194 7.00 4.65 14.74
N GLN A 195 8.33 4.73 14.88
CA GLN A 195 9.01 5.96 15.30
C GLN A 195 8.84 7.09 14.29
N ALA A 196 8.94 6.79 12.97
CA ALA A 196 8.72 7.79 11.92
C ALA A 196 7.29 8.34 11.93
N VAL A 197 6.29 7.45 12.08
CA VAL A 197 4.88 7.83 12.20
C VAL A 197 4.61 8.64 13.46
N GLY A 198 5.26 8.31 14.57
CA GLY A 198 5.15 9.04 15.83
C GLY A 198 5.79 10.45 15.80
N ALA A 199 6.88 10.61 15.04
CA ALA A 199 7.60 11.90 14.95
C ALA A 199 6.95 12.88 13.96
N VAL A 200 6.31 12.38 12.91
CA VAL A 200 5.67 13.23 11.89
C VAL A 200 4.28 13.64 12.32
N GLN A 201 4.11 14.94 12.57
CA GLN A 201 2.82 15.47 13.00
C GLN A 201 1.75 15.36 11.90
N ALA A 202 0.60 14.76 12.22
CA ALA A 202 -0.54 14.69 11.34
C ALA A 202 -1.11 16.08 11.05
N PRO A 203 -1.45 16.40 9.80
CA PRO A 203 -2.00 17.71 9.45
C PRO A 203 -3.40 17.91 10.04
N ARG A 204 -3.71 19.13 10.46
CA ARG A 204 -5.08 19.52 10.76
C ARG A 204 -5.78 19.86 9.46
N ILE A 205 -6.81 19.09 9.12
CA ILE A 205 -7.66 19.34 7.95
C ILE A 205 -8.90 20.04 8.46
N ALA A 206 -9.15 21.25 7.97
CA ALA A 206 -10.46 21.86 8.11
C ALA A 206 -11.36 21.16 7.06
N LEU A 207 -12.30 20.36 7.52
CA LEU A 207 -13.37 19.84 6.68
C LEU A 207 -14.27 21.03 6.32
N GLY A 208 -13.82 21.86 5.36
CA GLY A 208 -14.69 22.78 4.66
C GLY A 208 -15.69 21.97 3.85
N ASP A 209 -16.87 22.54 3.64
CA ASP A 209 -17.97 21.88 2.93
C ASP A 209 -17.43 21.19 1.65
N PRO A 210 -17.50 19.85 1.54
CA PRO A 210 -16.97 19.11 0.39
C PRO A 210 -17.56 19.58 -0.94
N TYR A 211 -18.71 20.26 -0.87
CA TYR A 211 -19.45 20.76 -2.02
C TYR A 211 -18.79 22.00 -2.66
N GLU A 212 -18.04 22.81 -1.93
CA GLU A 212 -17.34 23.97 -2.51
C GLU A 212 -16.02 23.61 -3.19
N ALA A 213 -15.35 22.56 -2.74
CA ALA A 213 -14.09 22.12 -3.35
C ALA A 213 -14.25 21.48 -4.75
N GLN A 214 -15.42 20.92 -5.05
CA GLN A 214 -15.71 20.34 -6.37
C GLN A 214 -16.05 21.37 -7.45
N LYS A 215 -16.45 22.59 -7.08
CA LYS A 215 -16.77 23.67 -8.05
C LYS A 215 -15.55 24.25 -8.76
N THR A 216 -14.33 23.92 -8.36
CA THR A 216 -13.10 24.48 -8.93
C THR A 216 -12.39 23.53 -9.91
N ILE A 217 -12.94 22.37 -10.21
CA ILE A 217 -12.41 21.49 -11.27
C ILE A 217 -13.24 21.79 -12.54
N PRO A 218 -12.66 22.44 -13.56
CA PRO A 218 -13.36 22.58 -14.84
C PRO A 218 -13.54 21.17 -15.42
N LEU A 219 -14.80 20.79 -15.64
CA LEU A 219 -15.13 19.59 -16.41
C LEU A 219 -14.48 19.77 -17.79
N ALA A 220 -13.47 18.92 -18.09
CA ALA A 220 -12.87 18.82 -19.41
C ALA A 220 -13.95 18.28 -20.37
N GLY A 221 -14.73 19.16 -20.99
CA GLY A 221 -15.86 18.76 -21.85
C GLY A 221 -16.56 19.90 -22.59
N GLU A 222 -16.26 21.17 -22.32
CA GLU A 222 -16.93 22.29 -23.00
C GLU A 222 -16.00 23.15 -23.89
N ALA A 223 -15.20 22.51 -24.72
CA ALA A 223 -14.40 23.18 -25.72
C ALA A 223 -14.52 22.50 -27.07
N SER A 224 -15.74 22.44 -27.66
CA SER A 224 -15.92 22.31 -29.10
C SER A 224 -17.39 22.46 -29.51
N GLN A 225 -17.99 23.63 -29.32
CA GLN A 225 -19.09 24.10 -30.18
C GLN A 225 -18.96 25.65 -30.31
N GLY A 226 -18.43 26.09 -31.43
CA GLY A 226 -18.40 27.51 -31.77
C GLY A 226 -17.26 27.86 -32.72
N ALA A 227 -17.34 27.48 -33.98
CA ALA A 227 -16.99 28.22 -35.18
C ALA A 227 -17.09 27.29 -36.40
#